data_11f7b1a95e8c352af98ec05f20deb1bb
#
_entry.id   11f7b1a95e8c352af98ec05f20deb1bb
#
_cell.length_a   1.000
_cell.length_b   1.000
_cell.length_c   1.000
_cell.angle_alpha   90.00
_cell.angle_beta   90.00
_cell.angle_gamma   90.00
#
_symmetry.space_group_name_H-M   'P 1'
#
loop_
_entity.id
_entity.type
_entity.pdbx_description
1 polymer ?
#
loop_
_entity_poly.entity_id
_entity_poly.type
_entity_poly.pdbx_seq_one_letter_code
_entity_poly.pdbx_strand_id
1 'polypeptide(L)'
;MDQVALKSIEDAVFQFDIKRYIDNTTKTDEEINEKYLKGEVRIVTEQARYPLSTIKDMFNGKDYILNPDFQRRLRWDRIKQSKLIESFIINVPIPPIFLYEKDYSVYEVMDGLQRITAIKEFYEDKYALEGLEIWPELNSKKYSSLPEQVRKGIDRRYISSIILLKETAKDSEAAKALKQLVFSRINSGGAKLEDQEYR
;
A
#
# COMPACT_ATOMS: atom_id res chain seq x y z
N MET A 1 5.68 -13.53 -21.03
CA MET A 1 6.89 -13.20 -20.26
C MET A 1 6.88 -14.05 -19.01
N ASP A 2 7.88 -14.92 -18.87
CA ASP A 2 7.85 -16.18 -18.16
C ASP A 2 7.59 -16.13 -16.65
N GLN A 3 6.72 -17.02 -16.18
CA GLN A 3 6.56 -17.37 -14.75
C GLN A 3 7.88 -17.77 -14.07
N VAL A 4 8.86 -18.23 -14.86
CA VAL A 4 10.21 -18.60 -14.40
C VAL A 4 11.03 -17.37 -13.98
N ALA A 5 10.89 -16.23 -14.70
CA ALA A 5 11.58 -14.99 -14.36
C ALA A 5 11.00 -14.33 -13.10
N LEU A 6 9.70 -14.45 -12.86
CA LEU A 6 9.04 -13.97 -11.62
C LEU A 6 9.48 -14.79 -10.40
N LYS A 7 9.58 -16.11 -10.54
CA LYS A 7 10.03 -17.00 -9.47
C LYS A 7 11.49 -16.77 -9.10
N SER A 8 12.37 -16.46 -10.08
CA SER A 8 13.78 -16.15 -9.84
C SER A 8 13.99 -14.80 -9.12
N ILE A 9 13.09 -13.83 -9.34
CA ILE A 9 13.14 -12.54 -8.62
C ILE A 9 12.58 -12.72 -7.21
N GLU A 10 11.54 -13.52 -7.01
CA GLU A 10 11.01 -13.87 -5.70
C GLU A 10 12.05 -14.65 -4.88
N ASP A 11 12.73 -15.64 -5.48
CA ASP A 11 13.79 -16.42 -4.83
C ASP A 11 15.03 -15.55 -4.52
N ALA A 12 15.40 -14.60 -5.38
CA ALA A 12 16.51 -13.68 -5.14
C ALA A 12 16.18 -12.64 -4.04
N VAL A 13 14.92 -12.20 -3.95
CA VAL A 13 14.45 -11.32 -2.85
C VAL A 13 14.38 -12.09 -1.54
N PHE A 14 14.08 -13.40 -1.57
CA PHE A 14 14.09 -14.26 -0.37
C PHE A 14 15.50 -14.65 0.09
N GLN A 15 16.51 -14.60 -0.78
CA GLN A 15 17.90 -14.90 -0.42
C GLN A 15 18.65 -13.71 0.15
N PHE A 16 18.05 -12.51 0.20
CA PHE A 16 18.68 -11.36 0.80
C PHE A 16 18.70 -11.51 2.33
N ASP A 17 19.84 -11.87 2.81
CA ASP A 17 20.49 -11.82 4.14
C ASP A 17 19.63 -11.66 5.42
N ILE A 18 18.40 -12.18 5.43
CA ILE A 18 17.70 -12.54 6.67
C ILE A 18 18.54 -13.53 7.49
N LYS A 19 19.44 -14.29 6.82
CA LYS A 19 20.39 -15.19 7.49
C LYS A 19 21.27 -14.51 8.55
N ARG A 20 21.53 -13.22 8.47
CA ARG A 20 22.24 -12.48 9.51
C ARG A 20 21.45 -12.30 10.81
N TYR A 21 20.13 -12.43 10.75
CA TYR A 21 19.24 -12.32 11.92
C TYR A 21 18.67 -13.67 12.38
N ILE A 22 18.87 -14.73 11.62
CA ILE A 22 18.48 -16.09 11.99
C ILE A 22 19.70 -16.77 12.60
N ASP A 23 19.83 -16.61 13.91
CA ASP A 23 20.64 -17.47 14.73
C ASP A 23 19.89 -18.81 14.84
N ASN A 24 20.35 -19.81 14.12
CA ASN A 24 19.76 -21.18 14.09
C ASN A 24 20.15 -22.01 15.31
N THR A 25 20.73 -21.41 16.35
CA THR A 25 21.01 -22.12 17.60
C THR A 25 19.69 -22.39 18.32
N THR A 26 19.56 -23.61 18.85
CA THR A 26 18.42 -23.96 19.71
C THR A 26 18.51 -23.09 20.98
N LYS A 27 17.57 -22.12 21.11
CA LYS A 27 17.50 -21.19 22.25
C LYS A 27 16.50 -21.72 23.26
N THR A 28 16.77 -21.45 24.54
CA THR A 28 15.80 -21.72 25.60
C THR A 28 14.64 -20.72 25.53
N ASP A 29 13.53 -21.04 26.20
CA ASP A 29 12.38 -20.13 26.28
C ASP A 29 12.74 -18.79 26.93
N GLU A 30 13.67 -18.81 27.89
CA GLU A 30 14.19 -17.60 28.56
C GLU A 30 14.94 -16.72 27.57
N GLU A 31 15.83 -17.27 26.74
CA GLU A 31 16.58 -16.54 25.71
C GLU A 31 15.65 -15.97 24.62
N ILE A 32 14.61 -16.73 24.27
CA ILE A 32 13.58 -16.29 23.33
C ILE A 32 12.79 -15.11 23.92
N ASN A 33 12.38 -15.22 25.19
CA ASN A 33 11.67 -14.17 25.90
C ASN A 33 12.52 -12.89 26.04
N GLU A 34 13.80 -13.01 26.38
CA GLU A 34 14.71 -11.85 26.43
C GLU A 34 14.84 -11.18 25.06
N LYS A 35 15.02 -11.94 23.99
CA LYS A 35 15.10 -11.41 22.62
C LYS A 35 13.82 -10.64 22.25
N TYR A 36 12.66 -11.21 22.60
CA TYR A 36 11.36 -10.56 22.36
C TYR A 36 11.21 -9.26 23.14
N LEU A 37 11.57 -9.27 24.45
CA LEU A 37 11.48 -8.11 25.31
C LEU A 37 12.46 -6.99 24.92
N LYS A 38 13.66 -7.32 24.43
CA LYS A 38 14.64 -6.36 23.91
C LYS A 38 14.17 -5.69 22.63
N GLY A 39 13.15 -6.24 21.97
CA GLY A 39 12.57 -5.67 20.75
C GLY A 39 13.53 -5.64 19.55
N GLU A 40 14.54 -6.52 19.51
CA GLU A 40 15.57 -6.53 18.48
C GLU A 40 15.03 -6.66 17.04
N VAL A 41 13.80 -7.20 16.90
CA VAL A 41 13.10 -7.38 15.62
C VAL A 41 11.67 -6.84 15.74
N ARG A 42 11.49 -5.68 16.36
CA ARG A 42 10.17 -5.08 16.53
C ARG A 42 9.96 -3.96 15.53
N ILE A 43 8.92 -4.09 14.71
CA ILE A 43 8.51 -3.06 13.77
C ILE A 43 7.63 -2.04 14.49
N VAL A 44 8.02 -0.78 14.46
CA VAL A 44 7.21 0.33 14.99
C VAL A 44 6.39 0.91 13.86
N THR A 45 5.08 0.96 14.05
CA THR A 45 4.15 1.51 13.05
C THR A 45 3.23 2.53 13.67
N GLU A 46 2.85 3.51 12.86
CA GLU A 46 1.76 4.43 13.13
C GLU A 46 0.61 4.22 12.16
N GLN A 47 -0.58 4.64 12.55
CA GLN A 47 -1.75 4.64 11.69
C GLN A 47 -2.21 6.07 11.45
N ALA A 48 -2.50 6.39 10.20
CA ALA A 48 -3.09 7.66 9.83
C ALA A 48 -4.29 7.46 8.89
N ARG A 49 -5.13 8.48 8.78
CA ARG A 49 -6.26 8.54 7.85
C ARG A 49 -6.17 9.83 7.08
N TYR A 50 -6.24 9.73 5.77
CA TYR A 50 -6.17 10.88 4.88
C TYR A 50 -7.52 11.06 4.17
N PRO A 51 -8.18 12.24 4.32
CA PRO A 51 -9.36 12.56 3.54
C PRO A 51 -9.04 12.44 2.04
N LEU A 52 -9.96 11.87 1.26
CA LEU A 52 -9.72 11.67 -0.18
C LEU A 52 -9.45 12.98 -0.91
N SER A 53 -10.11 14.06 -0.49
CA SER A 53 -9.93 15.40 -1.04
C SER A 53 -8.50 15.95 -0.89
N THR A 54 -7.71 15.45 0.07
CA THR A 54 -6.32 15.89 0.31
C THR A 54 -5.29 15.09 -0.46
N ILE A 55 -5.65 13.91 -0.98
CA ILE A 55 -4.70 12.98 -1.62
C ILE A 55 -4.00 13.61 -2.82
N LYS A 56 -4.73 14.37 -3.64
CA LYS A 56 -4.17 15.07 -4.79
C LYS A 56 -2.99 15.96 -4.39
N ASP A 57 -3.18 16.79 -3.38
CA ASP A 57 -2.18 17.78 -2.98
C ASP A 57 -1.02 17.14 -2.21
N MET A 58 -1.32 16.18 -1.32
CA MET A 58 -0.31 15.43 -0.59
C MET A 58 0.69 14.73 -1.53
N PHE A 59 0.20 14.00 -2.50
CA PHE A 59 1.05 13.21 -3.40
C PHE A 59 1.55 13.99 -4.63
N ASN A 60 1.27 15.28 -4.73
CA ASN A 60 1.96 16.23 -5.60
C ASN A 60 3.10 16.95 -4.87
N GLY A 61 3.12 16.90 -3.53
CA GLY A 61 4.17 17.46 -2.68
C GLY A 61 5.48 16.67 -2.77
N LYS A 62 6.51 17.20 -2.09
CA LYS A 62 7.85 16.59 -2.03
C LYS A 62 7.98 15.55 -0.91
N ASP A 63 7.05 15.56 0.04
CA ASP A 63 7.12 14.76 1.27
C ASP A 63 6.66 13.31 1.05
N TYR A 64 5.99 13.03 -0.08
CA TYR A 64 5.52 11.69 -0.43
C TYR A 64 6.19 11.21 -1.72
N ILE A 65 7.10 10.26 -1.58
CA ILE A 65 7.86 9.69 -2.69
C ILE A 65 7.05 8.53 -3.28
N LEU A 66 6.59 8.72 -4.51
CA LEU A 66 5.99 7.67 -5.31
C LEU A 66 7.13 6.89 -5.97
N ASN A 67 7.58 5.80 -5.34
CA ASN A 67 8.73 5.06 -5.87
C ASN A 67 8.33 4.15 -7.05
N PRO A 68 8.75 4.47 -8.30
CA PRO A 68 8.43 3.67 -9.47
C PRO A 68 9.17 2.32 -9.50
N ASP A 69 10.28 2.14 -8.74
CA ASP A 69 11.14 0.96 -8.81
C ASP A 69 10.48 -0.29 -8.22
N PHE A 70 9.60 -0.14 -7.22
CA PHE A 70 8.83 -1.24 -6.65
C PHE A 70 7.56 -1.58 -7.47
N GLN A 71 7.24 -0.82 -8.51
CA GLN A 71 5.96 -0.90 -9.19
C GLN A 71 6.07 -1.05 -10.70
N ARG A 72 6.85 -2.02 -11.16
CA ARG A 72 6.76 -2.52 -12.54
C ARG A 72 5.48 -3.32 -12.82
N ARG A 73 4.51 -3.31 -11.89
CA ARG A 73 3.21 -3.95 -12.09
C ARG A 73 2.36 -3.16 -13.07
N LEU A 74 1.57 -3.88 -13.85
CA LEU A 74 0.60 -3.34 -14.80
C LEU A 74 -0.23 -2.23 -14.14
N ARG A 75 -0.30 -1.08 -14.78
CA ARG A 75 -1.17 0.02 -14.35
C ARG A 75 -2.62 -0.45 -14.39
N TRP A 76 -3.39 -0.10 -13.35
CA TRP A 76 -4.83 -0.39 -13.35
C TRP A 76 -5.50 0.25 -14.57
N ASP A 77 -6.37 -0.51 -15.22
CA ASP A 77 -7.27 0.02 -16.24
C ASP A 77 -8.31 0.97 -15.63
N ARG A 78 -9.05 1.65 -16.47
CA ARG A 78 -10.04 2.64 -16.05
C ARG A 78 -11.21 2.02 -15.29
N ILE A 79 -11.62 0.80 -15.66
CA ILE A 79 -12.69 0.08 -14.98
C ILE A 79 -12.29 -0.21 -13.53
N LYS A 80 -11.08 -0.73 -13.31
CA LYS A 80 -10.58 -1.02 -11.95
C LYS A 80 -10.41 0.26 -11.13
N GLN A 81 -9.93 1.34 -11.73
CA GLN A 81 -9.86 2.65 -11.08
C GLN A 81 -11.26 3.17 -10.70
N SER A 82 -12.23 3.07 -11.60
CA SER A 82 -13.61 3.50 -11.38
C SER A 82 -14.31 2.69 -10.30
N LYS A 83 -14.10 1.37 -10.27
CA LYS A 83 -14.63 0.50 -9.20
C LYS A 83 -14.06 0.84 -7.82
N LEU A 84 -12.82 1.30 -7.74
CA LEU A 84 -12.28 1.83 -6.47
C LEU A 84 -13.07 3.08 -6.03
N ILE A 85 -13.34 4.01 -6.94
CA ILE A 85 -14.13 5.21 -6.61
C ILE A 85 -15.56 4.83 -6.21
N GLU A 86 -16.19 3.89 -6.92
CA GLU A 86 -17.50 3.35 -6.53
C GLU A 86 -17.47 2.76 -5.13
N SER A 87 -16.42 2.02 -4.78
CA SER A 87 -16.25 1.47 -3.43
C SER A 87 -16.22 2.56 -2.35
N PHE A 88 -15.62 3.72 -2.61
CA PHE A 88 -15.70 4.87 -1.70
C PHE A 88 -17.10 5.48 -1.65
N ILE A 89 -17.82 5.54 -2.77
CA ILE A 89 -19.22 6.05 -2.81
C ILE A 89 -20.09 5.20 -1.89
N ILE A 90 -20.03 3.87 -2.01
CA ILE A 90 -20.83 2.92 -1.23
C ILE A 90 -20.23 2.60 0.14
N ASN A 91 -19.07 3.19 0.47
CA ASN A 91 -18.38 3.04 1.76
C ASN A 91 -17.91 1.61 2.09
N VAL A 92 -17.50 0.85 1.09
CA VAL A 92 -16.83 -0.44 1.32
C VAL A 92 -15.46 -0.20 1.96
N PRO A 93 -15.05 -0.98 2.96
CA PRO A 93 -13.71 -0.91 3.52
C PRO A 93 -12.63 -1.15 2.46
N ILE A 94 -11.70 -0.21 2.34
CA ILE A 94 -10.57 -0.30 1.42
C ILE A 94 -9.31 -0.68 2.20
N PRO A 95 -8.50 -1.64 1.70
CA PRO A 95 -7.22 -1.97 2.33
C PRO A 95 -6.33 -0.73 2.51
N PRO A 96 -5.63 -0.60 3.64
CA PRO A 96 -4.77 0.55 3.91
C PRO A 96 -3.63 0.64 2.90
N ILE A 97 -3.14 1.85 2.66
CA ILE A 97 -1.84 2.05 1.99
C ILE A 97 -0.71 1.83 3.00
N PHE A 98 0.46 1.44 2.51
CA PHE A 98 1.65 1.27 3.34
C PHE A 98 2.70 2.29 2.95
N LEU A 99 3.17 3.01 3.96
CA LEU A 99 4.19 4.05 3.83
C LEU A 99 5.41 3.66 4.67
N TYR A 100 6.59 4.09 4.26
CA TYR A 100 7.81 4.03 5.03
C TYR A 100 8.33 5.44 5.27
N GLU A 101 8.55 5.82 6.51
CA GLU A 101 9.20 7.08 6.84
C GLU A 101 10.70 6.98 6.52
N LYS A 102 11.08 7.52 5.38
CA LYS A 102 12.47 7.52 4.92
C LYS A 102 13.33 8.53 5.67
N ASP A 103 12.74 9.67 5.97
CA ASP A 103 13.31 10.74 6.76
C ASP A 103 12.19 11.45 7.53
N TYR A 104 12.52 12.33 8.46
CA TYR A 104 11.54 13.04 9.28
C TYR A 104 10.46 13.69 8.40
N SER A 105 9.23 13.23 8.56
CA SER A 105 8.06 13.65 7.77
C SER A 105 8.20 13.46 6.25
N VAL A 106 9.10 12.59 5.77
CA VAL A 106 9.25 12.22 4.36
C VAL A 106 8.94 10.74 4.19
N TYR A 107 7.93 10.43 3.40
CA TYR A 107 7.34 9.11 3.28
C TYR A 107 7.55 8.52 1.88
N GLU A 108 7.85 7.25 1.82
CA GLU A 108 7.94 6.46 0.60
C GLU A 108 6.75 5.49 0.53
N VAL A 109 6.04 5.46 -0.59
CA VAL A 109 4.91 4.54 -0.78
C VAL A 109 5.44 3.13 -1.01
N MET A 110 5.13 2.20 -0.10
CA MET A 110 5.49 0.79 -0.20
C MET A 110 4.41 -0.03 -0.91
N ASP A 111 3.15 0.17 -0.55
CA ASP A 111 1.99 -0.42 -1.22
C ASP A 111 0.82 0.56 -1.31
N GLY A 112 -0.05 0.34 -2.29
CA GLY A 112 -1.22 1.17 -2.54
C GLY A 112 -1.03 2.27 -3.57
N LEU A 113 0.09 2.33 -4.32
CA LEU A 113 0.31 3.36 -5.34
C LEU A 113 -0.80 3.39 -6.38
N GLN A 114 -1.32 2.24 -6.81
CA GLN A 114 -2.41 2.20 -7.78
C GLN A 114 -3.69 2.82 -7.21
N ARG A 115 -3.98 2.61 -5.92
CA ARG A 115 -5.10 3.26 -5.22
C ARG A 115 -4.90 4.76 -5.13
N ILE A 116 -3.72 5.21 -4.71
CA ILE A 116 -3.34 6.63 -4.65
C ILE A 116 -3.49 7.28 -6.04
N THR A 117 -2.94 6.63 -7.08
CA THR A 117 -2.99 7.12 -8.45
C THR A 117 -4.44 7.24 -8.95
N ALA A 118 -5.27 6.24 -8.70
CA ALA A 118 -6.68 6.26 -9.10
C ALA A 118 -7.45 7.42 -8.44
N ILE A 119 -7.27 7.61 -7.12
CA ILE A 119 -7.89 8.70 -6.37
C ILE A 119 -7.39 10.05 -6.91
N LYS A 120 -6.07 10.23 -6.99
CA LYS A 120 -5.44 11.46 -7.46
C LYS A 120 -5.91 11.85 -8.86
N GLU A 121 -5.84 10.90 -9.83
CA GLU A 121 -6.26 11.15 -11.22
C GLU A 121 -7.76 11.48 -11.31
N PHE A 122 -8.59 10.88 -10.46
CA PHE A 122 -10.02 11.20 -10.41
C PHE A 122 -10.26 12.63 -9.92
N TYR A 123 -9.65 13.04 -8.82
CA TYR A 123 -9.74 14.41 -8.29
C TYR A 123 -9.12 15.49 -9.22
N GLU A 124 -8.24 15.07 -10.13
CA GLU A 124 -7.67 15.90 -11.19
C GLU A 124 -8.50 15.91 -12.49
N ASP A 125 -9.69 15.30 -12.49
CA ASP A 125 -10.56 15.15 -13.68
C ASP A 125 -9.87 14.47 -14.88
N LYS A 126 -8.84 13.65 -14.63
CA LYS A 126 -8.08 12.97 -15.69
C LYS A 126 -8.83 11.84 -16.36
N TYR A 127 -9.89 11.33 -15.72
CA TYR A 127 -10.77 10.32 -16.32
C TYR A 127 -12.20 10.47 -15.85
N ALA A 128 -13.12 9.90 -16.63
CA ALA A 128 -14.51 9.72 -16.27
C ALA A 128 -14.71 8.30 -15.75
N LEU A 129 -15.67 8.12 -14.85
CA LEU A 129 -16.07 6.81 -14.34
C LEU A 129 -16.63 5.93 -15.45
N GLU A 130 -16.28 4.64 -15.42
CA GLU A 130 -16.78 3.65 -16.37
C GLU A 130 -16.90 2.27 -15.71
N GLY A 131 -17.83 1.46 -16.19
CA GLY A 131 -18.03 0.09 -15.73
C GLY A 131 -18.52 -0.01 -14.29
N LEU A 132 -19.24 1.00 -13.79
CA LEU A 132 -19.85 0.98 -12.47
C LEU A 132 -21.03 0.03 -12.46
N GLU A 133 -21.16 -0.75 -11.39
CA GLU A 133 -22.17 -1.80 -11.25
C GLU A 133 -23.31 -1.36 -10.32
N ILE A 134 -23.02 -0.62 -9.26
CA ILE A 134 -23.98 -0.19 -8.24
C ILE A 134 -24.57 1.18 -8.56
N TRP A 135 -23.74 2.05 -9.17
CA TRP A 135 -24.14 3.41 -9.56
C TRP A 135 -23.89 3.66 -11.07
N PRO A 136 -24.54 2.88 -11.97
CA PRO A 136 -24.34 3.01 -13.42
C PRO A 136 -24.66 4.42 -13.95
N GLU A 137 -25.51 5.20 -13.24
CA GLU A 137 -25.86 6.59 -13.59
C GLU A 137 -24.66 7.55 -13.45
N LEU A 138 -23.63 7.14 -12.74
CA LEU A 138 -22.39 7.93 -12.60
C LEU A 138 -21.35 7.61 -13.68
N ASN A 139 -21.60 6.64 -14.55
CA ASN A 139 -20.74 6.40 -15.71
C ASN A 139 -20.63 7.68 -16.56
N SER A 140 -19.47 7.88 -17.15
CA SER A 140 -19.09 9.08 -17.93
C SER A 140 -18.96 10.38 -17.13
N LYS A 141 -19.14 10.36 -15.80
CA LYS A 141 -18.92 11.52 -14.95
C LYS A 141 -17.48 11.59 -14.45
N LYS A 142 -16.91 12.78 -14.49
CA LYS A 142 -15.67 13.16 -13.81
C LYS A 142 -15.98 13.66 -12.40
N TYR A 143 -14.98 13.83 -11.56
CA TYR A 143 -15.15 14.38 -10.21
C TYR A 143 -15.90 15.71 -10.21
N SER A 144 -15.50 16.66 -11.06
CA SER A 144 -16.14 17.98 -11.16
C SER A 144 -17.60 17.93 -11.63
N SER A 145 -17.98 16.90 -12.40
CA SER A 145 -19.34 16.73 -12.92
C SER A 145 -20.21 15.80 -12.10
N LEU A 146 -19.72 15.29 -10.94
CA LEU A 146 -20.54 14.53 -10.02
C LEU A 146 -21.68 15.38 -9.44
N PRO A 147 -22.84 14.77 -9.18
CA PRO A 147 -23.88 15.42 -8.38
C PRO A 147 -23.31 15.91 -7.04
N GLU A 148 -23.74 17.08 -6.62
CA GLU A 148 -23.17 17.79 -5.45
C GLU A 148 -23.12 16.91 -4.19
N GLN A 149 -24.18 16.18 -3.90
CA GLN A 149 -24.25 15.35 -2.69
C GLN A 149 -23.32 14.15 -2.79
N VAL A 150 -23.17 13.53 -3.96
CA VAL A 150 -22.22 12.43 -4.20
C VAL A 150 -20.80 12.93 -4.02
N ARG A 151 -20.47 14.09 -4.59
CA ARG A 151 -19.14 14.72 -4.45
C ARG A 151 -18.81 15.01 -2.99
N LYS A 152 -19.73 15.70 -2.26
CA LYS A 152 -19.57 15.93 -0.82
C LYS A 152 -19.44 14.63 -0.03
N GLY A 153 -20.15 13.57 -0.46
CA GLY A 153 -20.08 12.25 0.14
C GLY A 153 -18.68 11.64 0.02
N ILE A 154 -18.10 11.68 -1.18
CA ILE A 154 -16.72 11.17 -1.43
C ILE A 154 -15.69 11.99 -0.65
N ASP A 155 -15.81 13.33 -0.64
CA ASP A 155 -14.87 14.23 0.04
C ASP A 155 -14.76 13.97 1.55
N ARG A 156 -15.80 13.37 2.14
CA ARG A 156 -15.82 12.96 3.56
C ARG A 156 -15.22 11.59 3.81
N ARG A 157 -14.87 10.84 2.76
CA ARG A 157 -14.20 9.54 2.89
C ARG A 157 -12.71 9.71 3.11
N TYR A 158 -12.08 8.67 3.65
CA TYR A 158 -10.62 8.63 3.85
C TYR A 158 -10.05 7.32 3.37
N ILE A 159 -8.77 7.37 3.05
CA ILE A 159 -7.94 6.18 2.93
C ILE A 159 -7.10 6.03 4.20
N SER A 160 -7.08 4.84 4.76
CA SER A 160 -6.21 4.52 5.91
C SER A 160 -4.80 4.24 5.44
N SER A 161 -3.82 4.55 6.29
CA SER A 161 -2.42 4.18 6.07
C SER A 161 -1.82 3.53 7.29
N ILE A 162 -0.83 2.67 7.04
CA ILE A 162 0.09 2.12 8.04
C ILE A 162 1.47 2.65 7.67
N ILE A 163 2.11 3.36 8.59
CA ILE A 163 3.40 4.01 8.41
C ILE A 163 4.44 3.24 9.20
N LEU A 164 5.44 2.69 8.51
CA LEU A 164 6.63 2.13 9.14
C LEU A 164 7.56 3.28 9.50
N LEU A 165 7.88 3.42 10.80
CA LEU A 165 8.75 4.49 11.25
C LEU A 165 10.23 4.15 11.01
N LYS A 166 11.02 5.18 10.67
CA LYS A 166 12.47 5.11 10.47
C LYS A 166 13.20 4.54 11.69
N GLU A 167 12.72 4.81 12.88
CA GLU A 167 13.28 4.34 14.16
C GLU A 167 13.36 2.81 14.27
N THR A 168 12.60 2.09 13.47
CA THR A 168 12.62 0.63 13.42
C THR A 168 13.95 0.09 12.91
N ALA A 169 14.72 0.88 12.15
CA ALA A 169 15.97 0.45 11.53
C ALA A 169 17.18 1.19 12.11
N LYS A 170 18.21 0.44 12.53
CA LYS A 170 19.43 1.00 13.11
C LYS A 170 20.31 1.72 12.09
N ASP A 171 20.23 1.31 10.82
CA ASP A 171 21.01 1.87 9.72
C ASP A 171 20.27 1.71 8.37
N SER A 172 20.87 2.21 7.30
CA SER A 172 20.27 2.18 5.96
C SER A 172 20.12 0.77 5.36
N GLU A 173 21.00 -0.17 5.73
CA GLU A 173 20.92 -1.56 5.27
C GLU A 173 19.77 -2.28 5.98
N ALA A 174 19.67 -2.12 7.31
CA ALA A 174 18.58 -2.63 8.10
C ALA A 174 17.23 -2.06 7.63
N ALA A 175 17.18 -0.77 7.29
CA ALA A 175 15.98 -0.14 6.71
C ALA A 175 15.57 -0.78 5.39
N LYS A 176 16.52 -1.08 4.52
CA LYS A 176 16.28 -1.73 3.23
C LYS A 176 15.77 -3.15 3.41
N ALA A 177 16.42 -3.94 4.28
CA ALA A 177 16.02 -5.30 4.59
C ALA A 177 14.61 -5.35 5.21
N LEU A 178 14.31 -4.43 6.12
CA LEU A 178 13.00 -4.29 6.74
C LEU A 178 11.90 -3.96 5.71
N LYS A 179 12.14 -3.00 4.83
CA LYS A 179 11.20 -2.66 3.76
C LYS A 179 10.90 -3.87 2.89
N GLN A 180 11.93 -4.63 2.49
CA GLN A 180 11.76 -5.84 1.69
C GLN A 180 10.98 -6.91 2.42
N LEU A 181 11.28 -7.15 3.71
CA LEU A 181 10.55 -8.11 4.54
C LEU A 181 9.06 -7.74 4.62
N VAL A 182 8.75 -6.50 4.97
CA VAL A 182 7.35 -6.04 5.11
C VAL A 182 6.65 -6.10 3.76
N PHE A 183 7.28 -5.65 2.68
CA PHE A 183 6.73 -5.70 1.34
C PHE A 183 6.41 -7.15 0.90
N SER A 184 7.32 -8.10 1.14
CA SER A 184 7.09 -9.51 0.82
C SER A 184 5.92 -10.09 1.62
N ARG A 185 5.79 -9.74 2.91
CA ARG A 185 4.69 -10.21 3.77
C ARG A 185 3.34 -9.65 3.36
N ILE A 186 3.26 -8.37 3.00
CA ILE A 186 2.04 -7.73 2.52
C ILE A 186 1.58 -8.41 1.21
N ASN A 187 2.49 -8.62 0.28
CA ASN A 187 2.17 -9.21 -1.01
C ASN A 187 1.87 -10.72 -0.95
N SER A 188 2.56 -11.48 -0.09
CA SER A 188 2.28 -12.92 0.08
C SER A 188 0.94 -13.20 0.76
N GLY A 189 0.46 -12.29 1.61
CA GLY A 189 -0.86 -12.37 2.23
C GLY A 189 -2.01 -12.15 1.24
N GLY A 190 -1.83 -11.31 0.23
CA GLY A 190 -2.82 -11.02 -0.81
C GLY A 190 -2.98 -12.12 -1.87
N ALA A 191 -1.91 -12.85 -2.18
CA ALA A 191 -1.95 -13.90 -3.21
C ALA A 191 -2.70 -15.17 -2.78
N LYS A 192 -2.87 -15.40 -1.48
CA LYS A 192 -3.60 -16.59 -0.97
C LYS A 192 -5.11 -16.38 -0.82
N LEU A 193 -5.60 -15.15 -0.88
CA LEU A 193 -7.03 -14.86 -0.73
C LEU A 193 -7.80 -14.98 -2.06
N GLU A 194 -7.13 -14.81 -3.21
CA GLU A 194 -7.79 -14.88 -4.52
C GLU A 194 -8.20 -16.31 -4.92
N ASP A 195 -7.53 -17.35 -4.40
CA ASP A 195 -7.81 -18.76 -4.77
C ASP A 195 -8.91 -19.43 -3.91
N GLN A 196 -9.40 -18.79 -2.84
CA GLN A 196 -10.39 -19.39 -1.92
C GLN A 196 -11.81 -18.80 -2.04
N GLU A 197 -12.02 -17.71 -2.75
CA GLU A 197 -13.34 -17.05 -2.83
C GLU A 197 -14.23 -17.52 -3.99
N TYR A 198 -13.79 -18.50 -4.80
CA TYR A 198 -14.59 -19.07 -5.91
C TYR A 198 -14.83 -20.58 -5.72
N ARG A 199 -15.43 -20.97 -4.57
CA ARG A 199 -16.08 -22.27 -4.44
C ARG A 199 -17.40 -22.16 -3.70
#